data_0e677558b8adc0becea6215ae028a954
#
_entry.id   0e677558b8adc0becea6215ae028a954
#
_cell.length_a   1.000
_cell.length_b   1.000
_cell.length_c   1.000
_cell.angle_alpha   90.00
_cell.angle_beta   90.00
_cell.angle_gamma   90.00
#
_symmetry.space_group_name_H-M   'P 1'
#
loop_
_entity.id
_entity.type
_entity.pdbx_description
1 polymer ?
#
loop_
_entity_poly.entity_id
_entity_poly.type
_entity_poly.pdbx_seq_one_letter_code
_entity_poly.pdbx_strand_id
1 'polypeptide(L)'
;MKNLNYTFLLLMFFTFLIVNTAVFAQSEPVVYFCERYDDYDGEIGVSDRFTTGYITVMVKSDYALRLRDVSIQYDKYNFRTGKFEYYKKFDFSVDPDMKYIFFERNDESDMEFEDPGFYRVFLLDEDGKTIASGLVEIID
;
A
#
# COMPACT_ATOMS: atom_id res chain seq x y z
N MET A 1 7.92 23.40 55.49
CA MET A 1 6.99 22.34 55.05
C MET A 1 6.10 22.69 53.86
N LYS A 2 6.24 23.87 53.21
CA LYS A 2 5.46 24.25 52.01
C LYS A 2 6.06 23.77 50.67
N ASN A 3 7.34 23.41 50.64
CA ASN A 3 8.03 23.05 49.35
C ASN A 3 7.87 21.57 48.96
N LEU A 4 7.42 20.71 49.87
CA LEU A 4 7.24 19.28 49.60
C LEU A 4 6.03 19.02 48.66
N ASN A 5 5.00 19.86 48.73
CA ASN A 5 3.78 19.72 47.94
C ASN A 5 4.02 20.09 46.47
N TYR A 6 4.89 21.04 46.16
CA TYR A 6 5.19 21.44 44.79
C TYR A 6 6.04 20.38 44.05
N THR A 7 6.99 19.77 44.75
CA THR A 7 7.81 18.71 44.19
C THR A 7 7.00 17.46 43.87
N PHE A 8 6.04 17.12 44.75
CA PHE A 8 5.13 16.00 44.52
C PHE A 8 4.16 16.27 43.37
N LEU A 9 3.64 17.49 43.25
CA LEU A 9 2.77 17.91 42.17
C LEU A 9 3.51 17.90 40.80
N LEU A 10 4.76 18.36 40.79
CA LEU A 10 5.61 18.38 39.63
C LEU A 10 5.95 16.95 39.14
N LEU A 11 6.25 16.04 40.09
CA LEU A 11 6.52 14.63 39.77
C LEU A 11 5.27 13.94 39.21
N MET A 12 4.09 14.23 39.75
CA MET A 12 2.82 13.69 39.31
C MET A 12 2.46 14.20 37.90
N PHE A 13 2.79 15.44 37.57
CA PHE A 13 2.58 16.04 36.26
C PHE A 13 3.54 15.44 35.21
N PHE A 14 4.77 15.15 35.60
CA PHE A 14 5.76 14.52 34.70
C PHE A 14 5.44 13.05 34.41
N THR A 15 4.91 12.30 35.36
CA THR A 15 4.45 10.92 35.14
C THR A 15 3.23 10.85 34.21
N PHE A 16 2.34 11.87 34.26
CA PHE A 16 1.17 11.91 33.34
C PHE A 16 1.55 12.21 31.87
N LEU A 17 2.67 12.92 31.66
CA LEU A 17 3.17 13.20 30.28
C LEU A 17 3.84 12.00 29.62
N ILE A 18 4.31 11.00 30.39
CA ILE A 18 5.01 9.83 29.82
C ILE A 18 4.04 8.71 29.41
N VAL A 19 2.81 8.70 29.93
CA VAL A 19 1.85 7.59 29.69
C VAL A 19 1.09 7.70 28.38
N ASN A 20 1.20 8.82 27.63
CA ASN A 20 0.38 9.06 26.44
C ASN A 20 1.07 8.82 25.08
N THR A 21 2.22 8.14 25.05
CA THR A 21 2.92 7.89 23.78
C THR A 21 3.01 6.40 23.40
N ALA A 22 2.04 5.59 23.77
CA ALA A 22 1.80 4.37 23.03
C ALA A 22 1.06 4.72 21.74
N VAL A 23 1.73 5.40 20.83
CA VAL A 23 1.33 5.44 19.44
C VAL A 23 1.53 4.01 18.95
N PHE A 24 0.47 3.23 18.91
CA PHE A 24 0.44 2.03 18.10
C PHE A 24 0.60 2.54 16.67
N ALA A 25 1.81 2.47 16.13
CA ALA A 25 2.04 2.60 14.71
C ALA A 25 1.27 1.44 14.08
N GLN A 26 0.04 1.67 13.67
CA GLN A 26 -0.68 0.77 12.79
C GLN A 26 0.14 0.77 11.50
N SER A 27 0.78 -0.36 11.19
CA SER A 27 1.50 -0.47 9.92
C SER A 27 0.49 -0.35 8.79
N GLU A 28 0.68 0.65 7.93
CA GLU A 28 -0.17 0.85 6.77
C GLU A 28 -0.05 -0.35 5.81
N PRO A 29 -1.09 -0.67 5.03
CA PRO A 29 -0.99 -1.66 3.97
C PRO A 29 0.13 -1.30 2.99
N VAL A 30 0.86 -2.31 2.52
CA VAL A 30 1.97 -2.14 1.58
C VAL A 30 1.56 -2.71 0.22
N VAL A 31 1.79 -1.93 -0.84
CA VAL A 31 1.72 -2.38 -2.23
C VAL A 31 3.14 -2.69 -2.72
N TYR A 32 3.33 -3.87 -3.28
CA TYR A 32 4.59 -4.32 -3.90
C TYR A 32 4.29 -5.25 -5.07
N PHE A 33 5.30 -5.79 -5.72
CA PHE A 33 5.12 -6.48 -6.99
C PHE A 33 5.93 -7.77 -7.04
N CYS A 34 5.42 -8.75 -7.80
CA CYS A 34 6.15 -9.96 -8.15
C CYS A 34 5.83 -10.37 -9.60
N GLU A 35 6.65 -11.24 -10.18
CA GLU A 35 6.40 -11.76 -11.52
C GLU A 35 5.09 -12.54 -11.57
N ARG A 36 4.84 -13.38 -10.54
CA ARG A 36 3.62 -14.17 -10.40
C ARG A 36 3.42 -14.61 -8.96
N TYR A 37 2.20 -14.96 -8.62
CA TYR A 37 1.84 -15.65 -7.39
C TYR A 37 1.60 -17.14 -7.69
N ASP A 38 2.10 -18.02 -6.83
CA ASP A 38 1.90 -19.47 -6.91
C ASP A 38 1.33 -19.98 -5.59
N ASP A 39 0.32 -20.87 -5.66
CA ASP A 39 -0.38 -21.36 -4.47
C ASP A 39 0.50 -22.17 -3.52
N TYR A 40 1.64 -22.74 -4.02
CA TYR A 40 2.57 -23.56 -3.24
C TYR A 40 3.80 -22.78 -2.80
N ASP A 41 4.36 -21.99 -3.72
CA ASP A 41 5.64 -21.30 -3.54
C ASP A 41 5.45 -19.82 -3.11
N GLY A 42 4.22 -19.30 -3.18
CA GLY A 42 3.90 -17.90 -2.88
C GLY A 42 4.38 -16.94 -3.96
N GLU A 43 4.93 -15.81 -3.55
CA GLU A 43 5.43 -14.77 -4.45
C GLU A 43 6.73 -15.19 -5.14
N ILE A 44 6.76 -15.16 -6.45
CA ILE A 44 7.94 -15.46 -7.26
C ILE A 44 8.42 -14.20 -7.95
N GLY A 45 9.73 -13.92 -7.85
CA GLY A 45 10.34 -12.78 -8.51
C GLY A 45 9.90 -11.42 -7.93
N VAL A 46 9.89 -11.28 -6.59
CA VAL A 46 9.58 -9.99 -5.93
C VAL A 46 10.63 -8.96 -6.32
N SER A 47 10.20 -7.84 -6.89
CA SER A 47 11.06 -6.76 -7.36
C SER A 47 10.29 -5.44 -7.44
N ASP A 48 11.00 -4.34 -7.64
CA ASP A 48 10.47 -3.03 -8.04
C ASP A 48 10.80 -2.68 -9.50
N ARG A 49 11.42 -3.64 -10.24
CA ARG A 49 11.80 -3.50 -11.65
C ARG A 49 11.48 -4.77 -12.42
N PHE A 50 10.75 -4.62 -13.54
CA PHE A 50 10.33 -5.71 -14.43
C PHE A 50 10.47 -5.29 -15.89
N THR A 51 10.41 -6.26 -16.79
CA THR A 51 10.22 -6.00 -18.24
C THR A 51 8.75 -5.73 -18.53
N THR A 52 8.47 -5.16 -19.71
CA THR A 52 7.09 -5.02 -20.22
C THR A 52 6.33 -6.35 -20.18
N GLY A 53 5.04 -6.29 -19.90
CA GLY A 53 4.18 -7.47 -19.80
C GLY A 53 3.32 -7.46 -18.52
N TYR A 54 2.95 -8.65 -18.07
CA TYR A 54 2.11 -8.85 -16.91
C TYR A 54 2.95 -9.08 -15.66
N ILE A 55 2.61 -8.37 -14.59
CA ILE A 55 3.14 -8.60 -13.25
C ILE A 55 1.98 -8.66 -12.25
N THR A 56 2.19 -9.30 -11.14
CA THR A 56 1.22 -9.40 -10.06
C THR A 56 1.39 -8.25 -9.08
N VAL A 57 0.31 -7.54 -8.78
CA VAL A 57 0.27 -6.50 -7.74
C VAL A 57 -0.12 -7.15 -6.41
N MET A 58 0.75 -7.03 -5.43
CA MET A 58 0.59 -7.60 -4.10
C MET A 58 0.19 -6.52 -3.11
N VAL A 59 -0.73 -6.86 -2.21
CA VAL A 59 -1.10 -6.02 -1.06
C VAL A 59 -0.98 -6.84 0.21
N LYS A 60 -0.24 -6.34 1.19
CA LYS A 60 -0.05 -6.96 2.49
C LYS A 60 -0.35 -5.98 3.61
N SER A 61 -1.07 -6.45 4.63
CA SER A 61 -1.42 -5.68 5.83
C SER A 61 -1.32 -6.56 7.07
N ASP A 62 -1.01 -5.96 8.21
CA ASP A 62 -1.01 -6.65 9.51
C ASP A 62 -2.43 -6.87 10.06
N TYR A 63 -3.43 -6.20 9.47
CA TYR A 63 -4.84 -6.28 9.87
C TYR A 63 -5.75 -6.51 8.66
N ALA A 64 -6.98 -6.97 8.91
CA ALA A 64 -8.00 -7.12 7.88
C ALA A 64 -8.32 -5.77 7.21
N LEU A 65 -8.27 -5.71 5.88
CA LEU A 65 -8.40 -4.46 5.13
C LEU A 65 -9.80 -3.84 5.23
N ARG A 66 -10.83 -4.66 5.48
CA ARG A 66 -12.25 -4.25 5.57
C ARG A 66 -12.79 -3.62 4.28
N LEU A 67 -12.20 -3.96 3.15
CA LEU A 67 -12.59 -3.50 1.82
C LEU A 67 -13.38 -4.60 1.10
N ARG A 68 -14.33 -4.23 0.23
CA ARG A 68 -15.08 -5.16 -0.64
C ARG A 68 -14.82 -4.86 -2.11
N ASP A 69 -15.14 -3.65 -2.52
CA ASP A 69 -14.93 -3.19 -3.88
C ASP A 69 -13.71 -2.26 -3.87
N VAL A 70 -12.73 -2.63 -4.66
CA VAL A 70 -11.44 -1.92 -4.73
C VAL A 70 -11.07 -1.68 -6.18
N SER A 71 -10.17 -0.74 -6.40
CA SER A 71 -9.58 -0.54 -7.73
C SER A 71 -8.06 -0.55 -7.63
N ILE A 72 -7.43 -1.13 -8.64
CA ILE A 72 -6.00 -0.98 -8.90
C ILE A 72 -5.84 0.04 -10.01
N GLN A 73 -5.24 1.19 -9.69
CA GLN A 73 -4.99 2.27 -10.64
C GLN A 73 -3.50 2.39 -10.91
N TYR A 74 -3.15 2.54 -12.18
CA TYR A 74 -1.80 2.81 -12.66
C TYR A 74 -1.72 4.27 -13.11
N ASP A 75 -0.74 5.00 -12.58
CA ASP A 75 -0.34 6.31 -13.09
C ASP A 75 1.08 6.20 -13.63
N LYS A 76 1.31 6.64 -14.87
CA LYS A 76 2.62 6.63 -15.52
C LYS A 76 3.31 7.98 -15.37
N TYR A 77 4.60 7.96 -15.05
CA TYR A 77 5.39 9.19 -14.96
C TYR A 77 5.63 9.79 -16.34
N ASN A 78 5.22 11.03 -16.50
CA ASN A 78 5.46 11.80 -17.72
C ASN A 78 6.69 12.70 -17.52
N PHE A 79 7.81 12.35 -18.18
CA PHE A 79 9.07 13.10 -18.08
C PHE A 79 8.97 14.53 -18.60
N ARG A 80 8.04 14.83 -19.51
CA ARG A 80 7.85 16.19 -20.05
C ARG A 80 7.18 17.10 -19.04
N THR A 81 6.18 16.59 -18.29
CA THR A 81 5.43 17.37 -17.31
C THR A 81 6.00 17.26 -15.89
N GLY A 82 6.87 16.26 -15.64
CA GLY A 82 7.42 15.97 -14.33
C GLY A 82 6.38 15.43 -13.34
N LYS A 83 5.30 14.80 -13.81
CA LYS A 83 4.17 14.35 -13.00
C LYS A 83 3.78 12.92 -13.36
N PHE A 84 3.16 12.23 -12.39
CA PHE A 84 2.40 11.03 -12.65
C PHE A 84 1.04 11.40 -13.25
N GLU A 85 0.68 10.73 -14.34
CA GLU A 85 -0.57 10.93 -15.07
C GLU A 85 -1.31 9.59 -15.14
N TYR A 86 -2.64 9.65 -15.04
CA TYR A 86 -3.51 8.49 -15.13
C TYR A 86 -3.19 7.66 -16.38
N TYR A 87 -3.09 6.33 -16.22
CA TYR A 87 -2.83 5.39 -17.32
C TYR A 87 -3.96 4.37 -17.47
N LYS A 88 -4.17 3.52 -16.46
CA LYS A 88 -5.20 2.47 -16.45
C LYS A 88 -5.81 2.32 -15.05
N LYS A 89 -7.04 1.79 -14.98
CA LYS A 89 -7.70 1.41 -13.72
C LYS A 89 -8.55 0.16 -13.94
N PHE A 90 -8.50 -0.74 -12.98
CA PHE A 90 -9.24 -2.00 -12.97
C PHE A 90 -9.95 -2.18 -11.63
N ASP A 91 -11.19 -2.65 -11.69
CA ASP A 91 -12.01 -2.84 -10.50
C ASP A 91 -12.02 -4.33 -10.11
N PHE A 92 -12.01 -4.59 -8.80
CA PHE A 92 -11.99 -5.93 -8.22
C PHE A 92 -12.90 -6.00 -7.00
N SER A 93 -13.43 -7.20 -6.72
CA SER A 93 -14.09 -7.50 -5.45
C SER A 93 -13.19 -8.40 -4.61
N VAL A 94 -13.03 -8.08 -3.33
CA VAL A 94 -12.18 -8.79 -2.38
C VAL A 94 -12.95 -9.16 -1.11
N ASP A 95 -12.44 -10.14 -0.35
CA ASP A 95 -13.01 -10.47 0.94
C ASP A 95 -12.52 -9.46 2.01
N PRO A 96 -13.44 -8.84 2.78
CA PRO A 96 -13.08 -7.84 3.79
C PRO A 96 -12.13 -8.32 4.88
N ASP A 97 -12.10 -9.61 5.13
CA ASP A 97 -11.25 -10.19 6.19
C ASP A 97 -9.81 -10.50 5.70
N MET A 98 -9.55 -10.31 4.41
CA MET A 98 -8.20 -10.49 3.84
C MET A 98 -7.21 -9.48 4.40
N LYS A 99 -5.98 -9.97 4.65
CA LYS A 99 -4.79 -9.21 5.01
C LYS A 99 -3.74 -9.27 3.92
N TYR A 100 -3.91 -10.19 3.00
CA TYR A 100 -2.97 -10.52 1.94
C TYR A 100 -3.78 -10.77 0.68
N ILE A 101 -3.54 -9.96 -0.34
CA ILE A 101 -4.29 -9.99 -1.60
C ILE A 101 -3.30 -9.87 -2.73
N PHE A 102 -3.53 -10.62 -3.80
CA PHE A 102 -2.84 -10.44 -5.06
C PHE A 102 -3.84 -10.11 -6.18
N PHE A 103 -3.42 -9.24 -7.07
CA PHE A 103 -4.16 -8.83 -8.25
C PHE A 103 -3.33 -9.18 -9.46
N GLU A 104 -3.91 -9.98 -10.33
CA GLU A 104 -3.30 -10.39 -11.58
C GLU A 104 -4.31 -10.29 -12.71
N ARG A 105 -3.85 -10.45 -13.94
CA ARG A 105 -4.70 -10.46 -15.12
C ARG A 105 -5.83 -11.46 -14.96
N ASN A 106 -7.04 -11.04 -15.34
CA ASN A 106 -8.21 -11.89 -15.53
C ASN A 106 -8.95 -11.49 -16.83
N ASP A 107 -10.08 -12.13 -17.13
CA ASP A 107 -10.87 -11.88 -18.34
C ASP A 107 -11.44 -10.45 -18.42
N GLU A 108 -11.52 -9.74 -17.28
CA GLU A 108 -12.09 -8.39 -17.18
C GLU A 108 -11.03 -7.29 -17.00
N SER A 109 -9.78 -7.68 -16.71
CA SER A 109 -8.69 -6.74 -16.44
C SER A 109 -7.43 -7.06 -17.23
N ASP A 110 -7.07 -6.16 -18.15
CA ASP A 110 -5.80 -6.20 -18.87
C ASP A 110 -4.76 -5.38 -18.09
N MET A 111 -4.15 -6.02 -17.08
CA MET A 111 -3.15 -5.42 -16.19
C MET A 111 -1.75 -5.38 -16.82
N GLU A 112 -1.64 -5.34 -18.16
CA GLU A 112 -0.37 -5.29 -18.86
C GLU A 112 0.31 -3.92 -18.72
N PHE A 113 1.62 -3.94 -18.48
CA PHE A 113 2.50 -2.79 -18.63
C PHE A 113 3.08 -2.81 -20.06
N GLU A 114 2.46 -2.07 -20.96
CA GLU A 114 2.79 -2.09 -22.39
C GLU A 114 4.07 -1.32 -22.72
N ASP A 115 4.32 -0.25 -21.96
CA ASP A 115 5.41 0.66 -22.24
C ASP A 115 6.41 0.75 -21.07
N PRO A 116 7.71 0.87 -21.35
CA PRO A 116 8.69 1.19 -20.33
C PRO A 116 8.42 2.53 -19.64
N GLY A 117 8.84 2.64 -18.39
CA GLY A 117 8.74 3.86 -17.59
C GLY A 117 8.55 3.61 -16.10
N PHE A 118 8.36 4.68 -15.36
CA PHE A 118 8.02 4.61 -13.93
C PHE A 118 6.52 4.69 -13.76
N TYR A 119 5.99 3.78 -12.95
CA TYR A 119 4.57 3.72 -12.63
C TYR A 119 4.37 3.82 -11.12
N ARG A 120 3.32 4.54 -10.72
CA ARG A 120 2.76 4.47 -9.39
C ARG A 120 1.47 3.67 -9.46
N VAL A 121 1.41 2.62 -8.65
CA VAL A 121 0.24 1.74 -8.56
C VAL A 121 -0.46 1.99 -7.24
N PHE A 122 -1.76 2.25 -7.29
CA PHE A 122 -2.59 2.54 -6.14
C PHE A 122 -3.59 1.42 -5.90
N LEU A 123 -3.79 1.08 -4.63
CA LEU A 123 -5.00 0.42 -4.16
C LEU A 123 -5.96 1.51 -3.70
N LEU A 124 -7.12 1.59 -4.34
CA LEU A 124 -8.19 2.52 -4.01
C LEU A 124 -9.39 1.77 -3.41
N ASP A 125 -10.10 2.40 -2.46
CA ASP A 125 -11.39 1.91 -1.97
C ASP A 125 -12.53 2.26 -2.94
N GLU A 126 -13.77 1.89 -2.57
CA GLU A 126 -14.99 2.14 -3.34
C GLU A 126 -15.27 3.63 -3.59
N ASP A 127 -14.80 4.51 -2.70
CA ASP A 127 -14.92 5.97 -2.82
C ASP A 127 -13.75 6.58 -3.64
N GLY A 128 -12.81 5.76 -4.12
CA GLY A 128 -11.62 6.20 -4.85
C GLY A 128 -10.51 6.78 -3.97
N LYS A 129 -10.58 6.58 -2.65
CA LYS A 129 -9.55 7.02 -1.72
C LYS A 129 -8.37 6.05 -1.76
N THR A 130 -7.16 6.58 -1.77
CA THR A 130 -5.94 5.78 -1.70
C THR A 130 -5.80 5.11 -0.33
N ILE A 131 -5.71 3.78 -0.34
CA ILE A 131 -5.43 2.93 0.81
C ILE A 131 -3.94 2.65 0.92
N ALA A 132 -3.29 2.35 -0.20
CA ALA A 132 -1.86 2.14 -0.28
C ALA A 132 -1.35 2.43 -1.70
N SER A 133 -0.05 2.65 -1.86
CA SER A 133 0.56 2.77 -3.19
C SER A 133 1.99 2.25 -3.20
N GLY A 134 2.44 1.79 -4.37
CA GLY A 134 3.80 1.35 -4.64
C GLY A 134 4.34 1.96 -5.93
N LEU A 135 5.67 2.00 -6.07
CA LEU A 135 6.37 2.42 -7.29
C LEU A 135 6.99 1.20 -7.94
N VAL A 136 6.92 1.15 -9.28
CA VAL A 136 7.55 0.11 -10.09
C VAL A 136 8.18 0.74 -11.32
N GLU A 137 9.36 0.25 -11.70
CA GLU A 137 10.02 0.59 -12.96
C GLU A 137 9.80 -0.54 -13.97
N ILE A 138 9.32 -0.19 -15.15
CA ILE A 138 9.20 -1.11 -16.28
C ILE A 138 10.29 -0.77 -17.28
N ILE A 139 11.05 -1.76 -17.67
CA ILE A 139 12.13 -1.68 -18.65
C ILE A 139 11.81 -2.51 -19.89
N ASP A 140 12.57 -2.30 -20.99
CA ASP A 140 12.46 -3.11 -22.22
C ASP A 140 12.99 -4.53 -22.01
#